data_3f2de7268adf92101318fe8277e46eaa
#
_entry.id   3f2de7268adf92101318fe8277e46eaa
#
_cell.length_a   1.000
_cell.length_b   1.000
_cell.length_c   1.000
_cell.angle_alpha   90.00
_cell.angle_beta   90.00
_cell.angle_gamma   90.00
#
_symmetry.space_group_name_H-M   'P 1'
#
loop_
_entity.id
_entity.type
_entity.pdbx_description
1 polymer ?
#
loop_
_entity_poly.entity_id
_entity_poly.type
_entity_poly.pdbx_seq_one_letter_code
_entity_poly.pdbx_strand_id
1 'polypeptide(L)'
;MKKYDAAVLIHPQALIDQRAKIGSGTRVWAFAHVLNGAEVGRDCNICDHTFIEGKVRLGNRVTLKCGVFLWDGLVVEDDVFIGPAAVFVNDLRPRSRNTQWKCLETLLKQGCSIGANATVLAGLQIGRFAMVGAGAVVTRDVADFALVVGNPARFRNWVCQCGRTLTFRKNVSICDCGRHYRSRGKNNVDEVAS
;
A
#
# COMPACT_ATOMS: atom_id res chain seq x y z
N MET A 1 9.65 -8.46 -28.86
CA MET A 1 9.46 -9.29 -27.65
C MET A 1 10.29 -8.72 -26.52
N LYS A 2 9.68 -8.20 -25.45
CA LYS A 2 10.42 -7.77 -24.25
C LYS A 2 11.05 -8.99 -23.59
N LYS A 3 12.35 -8.96 -23.36
CA LYS A 3 13.01 -9.89 -22.45
C LYS A 3 12.78 -9.37 -21.02
N TYR A 4 11.73 -9.83 -20.37
CA TYR A 4 11.73 -9.83 -18.92
C TYR A 4 12.75 -10.88 -18.45
N ASP A 5 13.36 -10.62 -17.30
CA ASP A 5 14.17 -11.63 -16.61
C ASP A 5 13.38 -12.94 -16.55
N ALA A 6 14.02 -14.08 -16.77
CA ALA A 6 13.37 -15.41 -16.80
C ALA A 6 12.56 -15.73 -15.54
N ALA A 7 12.75 -14.98 -14.46
CA ALA A 7 12.02 -15.10 -13.19
C ALA A 7 10.69 -14.30 -13.14
N VAL A 8 10.33 -13.49 -14.16
CA VAL A 8 9.06 -12.72 -14.17
C VAL A 8 7.96 -13.54 -14.82
N LEU A 9 6.86 -13.78 -14.10
CA LEU A 9 5.69 -14.44 -14.64
C LEU A 9 4.65 -13.39 -15.07
N ILE A 10 4.32 -13.35 -16.37
CA ILE A 10 3.27 -12.49 -16.91
C ILE A 10 2.20 -13.34 -17.54
N HIS A 11 0.96 -13.22 -17.05
CA HIS A 11 -0.17 -13.92 -17.64
C HIS A 11 -0.40 -13.44 -19.08
N PRO A 12 -0.73 -14.31 -20.05
CA PRO A 12 -0.90 -13.93 -21.46
C PRO A 12 -1.94 -12.83 -21.70
N GLN A 13 -2.93 -12.70 -20.84
CA GLN A 13 -3.97 -11.65 -20.91
C GLN A 13 -3.61 -10.37 -20.11
N ALA A 14 -2.44 -10.27 -19.52
CA ALA A 14 -1.98 -9.03 -18.91
C ALA A 14 -1.46 -8.06 -19.98
N LEU A 15 -1.72 -6.77 -19.79
CA LEU A 15 -1.24 -5.69 -20.64
C LEU A 15 -0.08 -4.98 -19.96
N ILE A 16 1.12 -5.15 -20.49
CA ILE A 16 2.31 -4.47 -19.97
C ILE A 16 2.88 -3.57 -21.05
N ASP A 17 2.83 -2.27 -20.84
CA ASP A 17 3.35 -1.30 -21.78
C ASP A 17 4.87 -1.37 -21.96
N GLN A 18 5.37 -0.86 -23.09
CA GLN A 18 6.75 -1.09 -23.50
C GLN A 18 7.83 -0.57 -22.54
N ARG A 19 7.58 0.53 -21.83
CA ARG A 19 8.52 1.18 -20.91
C ARG A 19 8.20 0.93 -19.45
N ALA A 20 7.22 0.09 -19.14
CA ALA A 20 7.00 -0.37 -17.76
C ALA A 20 8.18 -1.24 -17.32
N LYS A 21 8.60 -1.09 -16.07
CA LYS A 21 9.67 -1.88 -15.47
C LYS A 21 9.05 -2.87 -14.49
N ILE A 22 9.37 -4.15 -14.64
CA ILE A 22 8.91 -5.21 -13.73
C ILE A 22 10.14 -5.95 -13.20
N GLY A 23 10.32 -5.93 -11.89
CA GLY A 23 11.43 -6.61 -11.21
C GLY A 23 11.30 -8.14 -11.23
N SER A 24 12.44 -8.82 -11.09
CA SER A 24 12.51 -10.29 -11.06
C SER A 24 11.65 -10.90 -9.96
N GLY A 25 11.15 -12.13 -10.16
CA GLY A 25 10.29 -12.84 -9.23
C GLY A 25 8.83 -12.32 -9.17
N THR A 26 8.54 -11.20 -9.82
CA THR A 26 7.20 -10.61 -9.82
C THR A 26 6.24 -11.40 -10.71
N ARG A 27 5.01 -11.59 -10.21
CA ARG A 27 3.91 -12.24 -10.91
C ARG A 27 2.83 -11.23 -11.26
N VAL A 28 2.47 -11.15 -12.53
CA VAL A 28 1.40 -10.29 -13.06
C VAL A 28 0.31 -11.18 -13.63
N TRP A 29 -0.88 -11.10 -13.05
CA TRP A 29 -2.00 -11.97 -13.37
C TRP A 29 -2.88 -11.41 -14.49
N ALA A 30 -3.95 -12.14 -14.84
CA ALA A 30 -4.82 -11.82 -15.96
C ALA A 30 -5.43 -10.44 -15.86
N PHE A 31 -5.57 -9.75 -16.99
CA PHE A 31 -6.23 -8.44 -17.09
C PHE A 31 -5.61 -7.32 -16.25
N ALA A 32 -4.44 -7.55 -15.65
CA ALA A 32 -3.66 -6.47 -15.06
C ALA A 32 -3.10 -5.57 -16.16
N HIS A 33 -3.16 -4.25 -15.99
CA HIS A 33 -2.61 -3.29 -16.96
C HIS A 33 -1.57 -2.40 -16.27
N VAL A 34 -0.33 -2.45 -16.76
CA VAL A 34 0.80 -1.65 -16.24
C VAL A 34 1.25 -0.70 -17.34
N LEU A 35 1.06 0.60 -17.12
CA LEU A 35 1.34 1.65 -18.10
C LEU A 35 2.82 1.98 -18.24
N ASN A 36 3.15 2.65 -19.36
CA ASN A 36 4.48 3.16 -19.63
C ASN A 36 5.00 4.05 -18.51
N GLY A 37 6.20 3.74 -18.00
CA GLY A 37 6.88 4.50 -16.96
C GLY A 37 6.62 4.01 -15.55
N ALA A 38 5.61 3.16 -15.33
CA ALA A 38 5.41 2.51 -14.05
C ALA A 38 6.59 1.62 -13.67
N GLU A 39 6.94 1.61 -12.39
CA GLU A 39 8.02 0.81 -11.83
C GLU A 39 7.47 -0.14 -10.78
N VAL A 40 7.61 -1.44 -10.99
CA VAL A 40 7.22 -2.51 -10.07
C VAL A 40 8.49 -3.24 -9.63
N GLY A 41 8.72 -3.31 -8.34
CA GLY A 41 9.88 -3.96 -7.74
C GLY A 41 9.89 -5.47 -7.92
N ARG A 42 10.76 -6.16 -7.18
CA ARG A 42 10.96 -7.61 -7.23
C ARG A 42 9.96 -8.34 -6.34
N ASP A 43 9.69 -9.60 -6.69
CA ASP A 43 8.90 -10.53 -5.88
C ASP A 43 7.49 -10.03 -5.54
N CYS A 44 6.92 -9.13 -6.38
CA CYS A 44 5.58 -8.61 -6.22
C CYS A 44 4.52 -9.61 -6.72
N ASN A 45 3.30 -9.46 -6.20
CA ASN A 45 2.14 -10.21 -6.66
C ASN A 45 1.05 -9.22 -7.11
N ILE A 46 0.92 -9.03 -8.42
CA ILE A 46 -0.01 -8.09 -9.06
C ILE A 46 -1.21 -8.89 -9.57
N CYS A 47 -2.29 -8.90 -8.80
CA CYS A 47 -3.46 -9.73 -9.07
C CYS A 47 -4.32 -9.21 -10.23
N ASP A 48 -5.34 -9.98 -10.55
CA ASP A 48 -6.22 -9.76 -11.70
C ASP A 48 -6.93 -8.41 -11.66
N HIS A 49 -7.19 -7.83 -12.84
CA HIS A 49 -7.94 -6.58 -12.99
C HIS A 49 -7.37 -5.40 -12.20
N THR A 50 -6.06 -5.34 -12.06
CA THR A 50 -5.37 -4.19 -11.48
C THR A 50 -4.96 -3.20 -12.58
N PHE A 51 -4.85 -1.92 -12.21
CA PHE A 51 -4.36 -0.88 -13.09
C PHE A 51 -3.25 -0.09 -12.40
N ILE A 52 -2.11 0.10 -13.06
CA ILE A 52 -0.94 0.80 -12.51
C ILE A 52 -0.54 1.90 -13.50
N GLU A 53 -0.80 3.15 -13.13
CA GLU A 53 -0.52 4.33 -13.96
C GLU A 53 0.99 4.62 -14.04
N GLY A 54 1.40 5.41 -15.02
CA GLY A 54 2.79 5.49 -15.49
C GLY A 54 3.82 6.07 -14.53
N LYS A 55 3.40 6.84 -13.51
CA LYS A 55 4.34 7.39 -12.50
C LYS A 55 4.25 6.68 -11.15
N VAL A 56 3.49 5.60 -11.07
CA VAL A 56 3.41 4.78 -9.85
C VAL A 56 4.70 4.03 -9.63
N ARG A 57 5.16 3.98 -8.39
CA ARG A 57 6.32 3.20 -7.96
C ARG A 57 5.93 2.22 -6.87
N LEU A 58 6.16 0.94 -7.14
CA LEU A 58 6.02 -0.13 -6.16
C LEU A 58 7.39 -0.67 -5.78
N GLY A 59 7.65 -0.74 -4.49
CA GLY A 59 8.82 -1.41 -3.93
C GLY A 59 8.80 -2.92 -4.15
N ASN A 60 9.58 -3.65 -3.39
CA ASN A 60 9.71 -5.10 -3.49
C ASN A 60 8.65 -5.80 -2.63
N ARG A 61 8.28 -7.04 -3.00
CA ARG A 61 7.37 -7.92 -2.23
C ARG A 61 6.01 -7.30 -1.93
N VAL A 62 5.57 -6.36 -2.80
CA VAL A 62 4.24 -5.76 -2.71
C VAL A 62 3.19 -6.75 -3.19
N THR A 63 2.10 -6.87 -2.43
CA THR A 63 0.92 -7.61 -2.84
C THR A 63 -0.21 -6.66 -3.19
N LEU A 64 -0.57 -6.62 -4.47
CA LEU A 64 -1.71 -5.85 -4.99
C LEU A 64 -2.83 -6.81 -5.34
N LYS A 65 -3.92 -6.76 -4.58
CA LYS A 65 -5.07 -7.67 -4.77
C LYS A 65 -5.97 -7.18 -5.91
N CYS A 66 -6.90 -8.04 -6.32
CA CYS A 66 -7.76 -7.82 -7.49
C CYS A 66 -8.57 -6.51 -7.42
N GLY A 67 -8.76 -5.88 -8.58
CA GLY A 67 -9.62 -4.70 -8.73
C GLY A 67 -9.08 -3.42 -8.11
N VAL A 68 -7.78 -3.33 -7.86
CA VAL A 68 -7.13 -2.12 -7.34
C VAL A 68 -6.56 -1.29 -8.47
N PHE A 69 -6.86 0.01 -8.49
CA PHE A 69 -6.33 0.97 -9.45
C PHE A 69 -5.40 1.95 -8.75
N LEU A 70 -4.17 2.05 -9.25
CA LEU A 70 -3.14 2.93 -8.73
C LEU A 70 -2.88 4.06 -9.72
N TRP A 71 -3.05 5.28 -9.25
CA TRP A 71 -2.95 6.51 -10.03
C TRP A 71 -1.60 7.19 -9.82
N ASP A 72 -1.19 8.02 -10.77
CA ASP A 72 0.01 8.86 -10.68
C ASP A 72 0.10 9.57 -9.33
N GLY A 73 1.31 9.64 -8.77
CA GLY A 73 1.58 10.22 -7.46
C GLY A 73 1.53 9.22 -6.30
N LEU A 74 1.21 7.94 -6.56
CA LEU A 74 1.29 6.91 -5.52
C LEU A 74 2.69 6.29 -5.48
N VAL A 75 3.29 6.30 -4.29
CA VAL A 75 4.55 5.62 -3.96
C VAL A 75 4.28 4.58 -2.90
N VAL A 76 4.69 3.34 -3.17
CA VAL A 76 4.50 2.19 -2.28
C VAL A 76 5.86 1.60 -1.96
N GLU A 77 6.23 1.58 -0.69
CA GLU A 77 7.48 0.97 -0.24
C GLU A 77 7.39 -0.56 -0.21
N ASP A 78 8.44 -1.21 0.28
CA ASP A 78 8.56 -2.67 0.34
C ASP A 78 7.52 -3.31 1.28
N ASP A 79 7.17 -4.58 1.02
CA ASP A 79 6.36 -5.44 1.90
C ASP A 79 4.91 -4.94 2.13
N VAL A 80 4.40 -4.02 1.31
CA VAL A 80 3.04 -3.47 1.46
C VAL A 80 2.00 -4.44 0.92
N PHE A 81 0.90 -4.58 1.67
CA PHE A 81 -0.29 -5.32 1.23
C PHE A 81 -1.44 -4.36 0.92
N ILE A 82 -2.00 -4.46 -0.28
CA ILE A 82 -3.17 -3.69 -0.72
C ILE A 82 -4.32 -4.67 -1.00
N GLY A 83 -5.35 -4.61 -0.15
CA GLY A 83 -6.52 -5.48 -0.19
C GLY A 83 -7.40 -5.26 -1.43
N PRO A 84 -8.28 -6.22 -1.76
CA PRO A 84 -9.08 -6.16 -2.97
C PRO A 84 -10.00 -4.94 -2.97
N ALA A 85 -10.15 -4.33 -4.16
CA ALA A 85 -10.98 -3.16 -4.40
C ALA A 85 -10.67 -1.95 -3.46
N ALA A 86 -9.45 -1.87 -2.90
CA ALA A 86 -9.01 -0.66 -2.22
C ALA A 86 -8.90 0.49 -3.24
N VAL A 87 -9.33 1.68 -2.83
CA VAL A 87 -9.45 2.87 -3.68
C VAL A 87 -8.42 3.92 -3.27
N PHE A 88 -7.69 4.43 -4.25
CA PHE A 88 -6.79 5.58 -4.08
C PHE A 88 -7.28 6.72 -4.97
N VAL A 89 -7.05 7.95 -4.54
CA VAL A 89 -7.31 9.15 -5.34
C VAL A 89 -6.06 10.03 -5.34
N ASN A 90 -5.86 10.79 -6.41
CA ASN A 90 -4.72 11.70 -6.55
C ASN A 90 -5.14 13.17 -6.75
N ASP A 91 -6.46 13.44 -6.75
CA ASP A 91 -7.05 14.77 -6.79
C ASP A 91 -8.09 14.94 -5.67
N LEU A 92 -7.90 15.95 -4.81
CA LEU A 92 -8.84 16.27 -3.72
C LEU A 92 -10.05 17.11 -4.17
N ARG A 93 -9.99 17.73 -5.35
CA ARG A 93 -11.03 18.65 -5.85
C ARG A 93 -11.35 18.38 -7.30
N PRO A 94 -11.80 17.15 -7.62
CA PRO A 94 -12.01 16.75 -9.00
C PRO A 94 -13.09 17.58 -9.66
N ARG A 95 -12.82 18.08 -10.87
CA ARG A 95 -13.79 18.72 -11.75
C ARG A 95 -13.49 18.30 -13.17
N SER A 96 -14.55 17.97 -13.92
CA SER A 96 -14.40 17.69 -15.34
C SER A 96 -13.76 18.88 -16.06
N ARG A 97 -12.79 18.58 -16.92
CA ARG A 97 -12.03 19.57 -17.73
C ARG A 97 -11.17 20.55 -16.91
N ASN A 98 -10.90 20.30 -15.65
CA ASN A 98 -9.95 21.09 -14.90
C ASN A 98 -8.52 20.77 -15.38
N THR A 99 -7.89 21.71 -16.09
CA THR A 99 -6.50 21.59 -16.57
C THR A 99 -5.47 22.06 -15.55
N GLN A 100 -5.90 22.63 -14.42
CA GLN A 100 -5.04 23.16 -13.36
C GLN A 100 -5.00 22.27 -12.10
N TRP A 101 -5.51 21.04 -12.18
CA TRP A 101 -5.45 20.12 -11.06
C TRP A 101 -4.00 19.75 -10.72
N LYS A 102 -3.75 19.49 -9.45
CA LYS A 102 -2.42 19.08 -8.99
C LYS A 102 -2.48 17.65 -8.48
N CYS A 103 -1.64 16.80 -9.05
CA CYS A 103 -1.41 15.47 -8.52
C CYS A 103 -0.76 15.58 -7.13
N LEU A 104 -1.37 14.97 -6.13
CA LEU A 104 -0.85 14.90 -4.77
C LEU A 104 -0.20 13.54 -4.54
N GLU A 105 1.04 13.55 -4.06
CA GLU A 105 1.76 12.32 -3.76
C GLU A 105 1.20 11.67 -2.50
N THR A 106 0.88 10.39 -2.59
CA THR A 106 0.48 9.55 -1.45
C THR A 106 1.55 8.49 -1.21
N LEU A 107 1.98 8.32 0.03
CA LEU A 107 3.05 7.40 0.41
C LEU A 107 2.52 6.27 1.30
N LEU A 108 2.68 5.03 0.84
CA LEU A 108 2.47 3.83 1.63
C LEU A 108 3.82 3.33 2.11
N LYS A 109 4.10 3.48 3.41
CA LYS A 109 5.39 3.08 3.99
C LYS A 109 5.47 1.58 4.21
N GLN A 110 6.71 1.10 4.35
CA GLN A 110 7.07 -0.30 4.44
C GLN A 110 6.14 -1.11 5.35
N GLY A 111 5.70 -2.25 4.85
CA GLY A 111 4.93 -3.25 5.60
C GLY A 111 3.51 -2.83 5.99
N CYS A 112 3.04 -1.64 5.57
CA CYS A 112 1.67 -1.26 5.88
C CYS A 112 0.66 -2.12 5.11
N SER A 113 -0.58 -2.20 5.63
CA SER A 113 -1.65 -2.98 5.03
C SER A 113 -2.90 -2.12 4.84
N ILE A 114 -3.44 -2.14 3.63
CA ILE A 114 -4.69 -1.48 3.28
C ILE A 114 -5.78 -2.55 3.16
N GLY A 115 -6.81 -2.46 3.97
CA GLY A 115 -7.93 -3.40 3.97
C GLY A 115 -8.79 -3.33 2.70
N ALA A 116 -9.55 -4.40 2.45
CA ALA A 116 -10.47 -4.47 1.32
C ALA A 116 -11.46 -3.29 1.31
N ASN A 117 -11.75 -2.73 0.14
CA ASN A 117 -12.67 -1.59 -0.05
C ASN A 117 -12.32 -0.33 0.79
N ALA A 118 -11.12 -0.24 1.35
CA ALA A 118 -10.70 0.99 2.00
C ALA A 118 -10.43 2.09 0.97
N THR A 119 -10.72 3.34 1.33
CA THR A 119 -10.42 4.51 0.50
C THR A 119 -9.34 5.35 1.16
N VAL A 120 -8.28 5.68 0.43
CA VAL A 120 -7.21 6.56 0.88
C VAL A 120 -7.25 7.84 0.06
N LEU A 121 -7.45 8.99 0.73
CA LEU A 121 -7.46 10.29 0.06
C LEU A 121 -6.05 10.69 -0.38
N ALA A 122 -5.98 11.62 -1.34
CA ALA A 122 -4.73 12.11 -1.92
C ALA A 122 -3.86 12.88 -0.91
N GLY A 123 -2.54 12.79 -1.07
CA GLY A 123 -1.59 13.58 -0.30
C GLY A 123 -1.28 13.04 1.10
N LEU A 124 -1.63 11.79 1.40
CA LEU A 124 -1.49 11.20 2.73
C LEU A 124 -0.30 10.26 2.83
N GLN A 125 0.18 10.08 4.06
CA GLN A 125 1.17 9.07 4.41
C GLN A 125 0.53 7.99 5.30
N ILE A 126 0.71 6.74 4.92
CA ILE A 126 0.37 5.59 5.75
C ILE A 126 1.66 5.04 6.34
N GLY A 127 1.78 5.08 7.66
CA GLY A 127 2.99 4.76 8.40
C GLY A 127 3.44 3.31 8.27
N ARG A 128 4.69 3.03 8.66
CA ARG A 128 5.28 1.69 8.61
C ARG A 128 4.46 0.72 9.44
N PHE A 129 4.18 -0.46 8.87
CA PHE A 129 3.39 -1.52 9.51
C PHE A 129 2.02 -1.06 10.03
N ALA A 130 1.54 0.11 9.60
CA ALA A 130 0.19 0.54 9.90
C ALA A 130 -0.84 -0.34 9.21
N MET A 131 -2.02 -0.43 9.79
CA MET A 131 -3.13 -1.21 9.23
C MET A 131 -4.37 -0.35 9.06
N VAL A 132 -4.85 -0.25 7.85
CA VAL A 132 -6.14 0.36 7.51
C VAL A 132 -7.17 -0.73 7.43
N GLY A 133 -8.20 -0.68 8.28
CA GLY A 133 -9.27 -1.67 8.30
C GLY A 133 -10.10 -1.67 7.01
N ALA A 134 -10.72 -2.80 6.70
CA ALA A 134 -11.59 -2.93 5.53
C ALA A 134 -12.73 -1.89 5.57
N GLY A 135 -13.06 -1.28 4.41
CA GLY A 135 -14.08 -0.25 4.26
C GLY A 135 -13.78 1.09 4.94
N ALA A 136 -12.59 1.28 5.48
CA ALA A 136 -12.22 2.55 6.13
C ALA A 136 -11.98 3.66 5.09
N VAL A 137 -12.31 4.92 5.44
CA VAL A 137 -12.00 6.10 4.62
C VAL A 137 -10.94 6.94 5.32
N VAL A 138 -9.71 6.84 4.85
CA VAL A 138 -8.56 7.55 5.42
C VAL A 138 -8.51 8.97 4.91
N THR A 139 -8.63 9.94 5.82
CA THR A 139 -8.72 11.36 5.55
C THR A 139 -7.56 12.18 6.15
N ARG A 140 -6.60 11.52 6.80
CA ARG A 140 -5.40 12.10 7.41
C ARG A 140 -4.30 11.06 7.49
N ASP A 141 -3.08 11.49 7.72
CA ASP A 141 -1.93 10.61 7.90
C ASP A 141 -2.18 9.58 9.00
N VAL A 142 -1.61 8.39 8.81
CA VAL A 142 -1.67 7.27 9.75
C VAL A 142 -0.28 7.03 10.32
N ALA A 143 -0.17 7.01 11.64
CA ALA A 143 1.11 6.78 12.32
C ALA A 143 1.64 5.36 12.10
N ASP A 144 2.96 5.16 12.26
CA ASP A 144 3.58 3.84 12.25
C ASP A 144 2.89 2.92 13.27
N PHE A 145 2.66 1.66 12.90
CA PHE A 145 2.01 0.63 13.73
C PHE A 145 0.56 0.93 14.16
N ALA A 146 -0.07 1.98 13.64
CA ALA A 146 -1.45 2.29 14.01
C ALA A 146 -2.47 1.45 13.22
N LEU A 147 -3.48 0.94 13.91
CA LEU A 147 -4.71 0.43 13.32
C LEU A 147 -5.74 1.55 13.25
N VAL A 148 -6.22 1.85 12.06
CA VAL A 148 -7.32 2.80 11.84
C VAL A 148 -8.50 2.12 11.18
N VAL A 149 -9.73 2.49 11.60
CA VAL A 149 -10.97 1.89 11.08
C VAL A 149 -12.08 2.95 10.96
N GLY A 150 -13.06 2.67 10.12
CA GLY A 150 -14.30 3.46 10.01
C GLY A 150 -14.27 4.54 8.94
N ASN A 151 -15.37 5.27 8.82
CA ASN A 151 -15.56 6.40 7.90
C ASN A 151 -16.08 7.63 8.68
N PRO A 152 -15.27 8.69 8.83
CA PRO A 152 -13.84 8.76 8.52
C PRO A 152 -13.00 7.84 9.44
N ALA A 153 -11.87 7.34 8.94
CA ALA A 153 -10.99 6.46 9.69
C ALA A 153 -10.47 7.11 10.98
N ARG A 154 -10.53 6.36 12.08
CA ARG A 154 -10.05 6.79 13.40
C ARG A 154 -9.12 5.74 13.98
N PHE A 155 -8.16 6.18 14.77
CA PHE A 155 -7.28 5.30 15.51
C PHE A 155 -8.10 4.34 16.39
N ARG A 156 -7.80 3.06 16.29
CA ARG A 156 -8.45 2.00 17.07
C ARG A 156 -7.51 1.37 18.06
N ASN A 157 -6.29 1.03 17.62
CA ASN A 157 -5.29 0.38 18.44
C ASN A 157 -3.91 0.42 17.74
N TRP A 158 -2.91 -0.12 18.39
CA TRP A 158 -1.61 -0.40 17.82
C TRP A 158 -1.52 -1.85 17.35
N VAL A 159 -0.74 -2.12 16.32
CA VAL A 159 -0.52 -3.46 15.76
C VAL A 159 0.97 -3.79 15.68
N CYS A 160 1.27 -5.06 15.85
CA CYS A 160 2.59 -5.62 15.61
C CYS A 160 2.87 -5.72 14.09
N GLN A 161 4.12 -5.82 13.69
CA GLN A 161 4.49 -6.14 12.31
C GLN A 161 3.81 -7.43 11.80
N CYS A 162 3.51 -8.38 12.67
CA CYS A 162 2.79 -9.60 12.29
C CYS A 162 1.26 -9.40 12.14
N GLY A 163 0.74 -8.17 12.30
CA GLY A 163 -0.66 -7.81 12.17
C GLY A 163 -1.51 -8.02 13.44
N ARG A 164 -0.98 -8.60 14.51
CA ARG A 164 -1.71 -8.78 15.77
C ARG A 164 -1.82 -7.47 16.53
N THR A 165 -2.94 -7.24 17.18
CA THR A 165 -3.17 -6.09 18.05
C THR A 165 -2.24 -6.12 19.27
N LEU A 166 -1.67 -4.97 19.63
CA LEU A 166 -0.79 -4.81 20.79
C LEU A 166 -1.58 -4.36 22.01
N THR A 167 -1.29 -4.97 23.15
CA THR A 167 -1.83 -4.56 24.47
C THR A 167 -0.68 -4.08 25.33
N PHE A 168 -0.72 -2.79 25.74
CA PHE A 168 0.34 -2.17 26.52
C PHE A 168 0.07 -2.26 28.02
N ARG A 169 1.11 -2.67 28.79
CA ARG A 169 1.17 -2.58 30.25
C ARG A 169 2.39 -1.73 30.61
N LYS A 170 2.21 -0.64 31.33
CA LYS A 170 3.30 0.31 31.68
C LYS A 170 4.17 0.70 30.48
N ASN A 171 3.51 1.04 29.34
CA ASN A 171 4.14 1.44 28.09
C ASN A 171 4.94 0.35 27.35
N VAL A 172 4.86 -0.91 27.75
CA VAL A 172 5.51 -2.04 27.08
C VAL A 172 4.46 -3.03 26.61
N SER A 173 4.66 -3.59 25.43
CA SER A 173 3.88 -4.69 24.89
C SER A 173 4.81 -5.74 24.28
N ILE A 174 4.55 -7.00 24.58
CA ILE A 174 5.22 -8.15 23.96
C ILE A 174 4.16 -8.86 23.13
N CYS A 175 4.42 -8.98 21.84
CA CYS A 175 3.54 -9.72 20.94
C CYS A 175 3.82 -11.23 21.05
N ASP A 176 2.80 -12.07 20.86
CA ASP A 176 2.97 -13.53 20.84
C ASP A 176 3.96 -14.02 19.78
N CYS A 177 4.31 -13.19 18.78
CA CYS A 177 5.36 -13.50 17.81
C CYS A 177 6.77 -13.22 18.32
N GLY A 178 6.94 -12.81 19.58
CA GLY A 178 8.21 -12.53 20.24
C GLY A 178 8.72 -11.08 20.08
N ARG A 179 8.08 -10.22 19.26
CA ARG A 179 8.51 -8.82 19.12
C ARG A 179 8.09 -7.97 20.30
N HIS A 180 8.95 -7.06 20.67
CA HIS A 180 8.76 -6.14 21.80
C HIS A 180 8.51 -4.72 21.31
N TYR A 181 7.61 -4.01 21.97
CA TYR A 181 7.20 -2.65 21.61
C TYR A 181 7.18 -1.74 22.85
N ARG A 182 7.51 -0.48 22.64
CA ARG A 182 7.40 0.57 23.66
C ARG A 182 6.55 1.73 23.14
N SER A 183 5.55 2.12 23.91
CA SER A 183 4.77 3.34 23.65
C SER A 183 5.53 4.56 24.16
N ARG A 184 5.67 5.59 23.30
CA ARG A 184 6.21 6.91 23.65
C ARG A 184 5.09 7.95 23.71
N GLY A 185 4.10 7.69 24.55
CA GLY A 185 2.92 8.52 24.69
C GLY A 185 1.76 8.09 23.79
N LYS A 186 0.79 9.00 23.57
CA LYS A 186 -0.48 8.62 22.91
C LYS A 186 -0.36 8.34 21.41
N ASN A 187 0.71 8.78 20.75
CA ASN A 187 0.76 8.84 19.29
C ASN A 187 1.91 8.07 18.64
N ASN A 188 2.81 7.47 19.40
CA ASN A 188 3.98 6.80 18.85
C ASN A 188 4.26 5.48 19.58
N VAL A 189 4.58 4.47 18.77
CA VAL A 189 5.06 3.16 19.24
C VAL A 189 6.31 2.81 18.46
N ASP A 190 7.32 2.32 19.16
CA ASP A 190 8.53 1.80 18.55
C ASP A 190 8.71 0.32 18.86
N GLU A 191 9.21 -0.43 17.90
CA GLU A 191 9.78 -1.74 18.15
C GLU A 191 11.11 -1.57 18.89
N VAL A 192 11.33 -2.37 19.92
CA VAL A 192 12.55 -2.34 20.72
C VAL A 192 13.23 -3.71 20.72
N ALA A 193 14.55 -3.73 20.84
CA ALA A 193 15.28 -4.99 20.97
C ALA A 193 14.80 -5.75 22.22
N SER A 194 14.76 -7.08 22.09
CA SER A 194 14.40 -8.01 23.15
C SER A 194 15.43 -7.99 24.28
#